data_4b17778fba2f634ef02b47252bb89ecb
#
_entry.id   4b17778fba2f634ef02b47252bb89ecb
#
_cell.length_a   1.000
_cell.length_b   1.000
_cell.length_c   1.000
_cell.angle_alpha   90.00
_cell.angle_beta   90.00
_cell.angle_gamma   90.00
#
_symmetry.space_group_name_H-M   'P 1'
#
loop_
_entity.id
_entity.type
_entity.pdbx_description
1 polymer ?
#
loop_
_entity_poly.entity_id
_entity_poly.type
_entity_poly.pdbx_seq_one_letter_code
_entity_poly.pdbx_strand_id
1 'polypeptide(L)'
;MKRIIVANWKMXPETLPXAKKLFHSIKDWIEKNFNSLKNIEVVICPPFIYLESLSKFLKAKTYNLKPKLGAQDLFWEEKGAFTGEISSKMLKNLGVEYVIVGHSERRHILKETDEMIAKKLKAAIENKLKPILCIGETEKERKEGKTFKVLKTQLKKALIYSSTHQFINLILAYEPVWAIGTGNPCKPEDAKEVLIFLKKTTHLLINSSAHQLLYGGSVNSQNAKDYIKIGFDGLLVGGASLNKKEFIEIIKSTSLA
;
A
#
# COMPACT_ATOMS: atom_id res chain seq x y z
N MET A 1 1.59 -17.15 -3.80
CA MET A 1 1.98 -15.73 -3.88
C MET A 1 2.38 -15.26 -2.48
N LYS A 2 3.38 -14.35 -2.36
CA LYS A 2 3.76 -13.83 -1.03
C LYS A 2 2.71 -12.86 -0.53
N ARG A 3 2.43 -12.89 0.77
CA ARG A 3 1.61 -11.86 1.42
C ARG A 3 2.41 -10.56 1.50
N ILE A 4 1.76 -9.43 1.27
CA ILE A 4 2.43 -8.12 1.28
C ILE A 4 1.99 -7.32 2.51
N ILE A 5 2.95 -6.83 3.29
CA ILE A 5 2.67 -5.96 4.43
C ILE A 5 3.34 -4.62 4.16
N VAL A 6 2.52 -3.60 3.96
CA VAL A 6 2.98 -2.25 3.59
C VAL A 6 2.90 -1.35 4.82
N ALA A 7 4.03 -0.75 5.18
CA ALA A 7 4.13 0.25 6.25
C ALA A 7 4.04 1.64 5.63
N ASN A 8 2.88 2.27 5.72
CA ASN A 8 2.70 3.67 5.31
C ASN A 8 3.05 4.57 6.51
N TRP A 9 4.24 5.14 6.51
CA TRP A 9 4.71 5.97 7.63
C TRP A 9 4.07 7.35 7.68
N LYS A 10 3.37 7.74 6.59
CA LYS A 10 2.73 9.06 6.49
C LYS A 10 3.75 10.17 6.72
N MET A 11 3.48 11.15 7.60
CA MET A 11 4.41 12.24 7.92
C MET A 11 5.29 11.97 9.14
N UNK A 12 5.66 10.73 9.64
CA UNK A 12 6.31 10.41 10.58
C UNK A 12 7.23 9.64 10.12
N PRO A 13 8.50 9.41 10.74
CA PRO A 13 9.00 10.18 11.90
C PRO A 13 9.46 11.58 11.48
N GLU A 14 9.52 12.46 12.43
CA GLU A 14 9.85 13.89 12.13
C GLU A 14 11.29 14.11 11.70
N THR A 15 12.19 13.20 12.04
CA THR A 15 13.63 13.40 11.75
C THR A 15 14.25 12.20 11.08
N LEU A 16 15.30 12.45 10.29
CA LEU A 16 16.04 11.37 9.63
C LEU A 16 16.63 10.36 10.62
N PRO A 17 17.24 10.75 11.75
CA PRO A 17 17.66 9.77 12.75
C PRO A 17 16.54 8.87 13.24
N UNK A 18 15.30 9.22 13.34
CA UNK A 18 14.28 8.57 13.71
C UNK A 18 13.87 7.62 12.78
N ALA A 19 13.84 8.13 11.59
CA ALA A 19 13.51 7.25 10.47
C ALA A 19 14.51 6.11 10.28
N LYS A 20 15.78 6.44 10.32
CA LYS A 20 16.85 5.43 10.23
C LYS A 20 16.75 4.38 11.35
N LYS A 21 16.53 4.81 12.58
CA LYS A 21 16.42 3.91 13.74
C LYS A 21 15.28 2.92 13.56
N LEU A 22 14.11 3.42 13.16
CA LEU A 22 12.93 2.58 12.91
C LEU A 22 13.19 1.60 11.76
N PHE A 23 13.72 2.12 10.64
CA PHE A 23 14.03 1.32 9.45
C PHE A 23 15.01 0.18 9.80
N HIS A 24 16.13 0.50 10.45
CA HIS A 24 17.14 -0.49 10.84
C HIS A 24 16.54 -1.56 11.77
N SER A 25 15.74 -1.11 12.74
CA SER A 25 15.13 -2.04 13.70
C SER A 25 14.23 -3.08 13.03
N ILE A 26 13.46 -2.63 12.01
CA ILE A 26 12.58 -3.52 11.24
C ILE A 26 13.41 -4.41 10.31
N LYS A 27 14.35 -3.80 9.57
CA LYS A 27 15.24 -4.51 8.65
C LYS A 27 16.00 -5.62 9.35
N ASP A 28 16.67 -5.29 10.45
CA ASP A 28 17.51 -6.26 11.20
C ASP A 28 16.66 -7.42 11.74
N TRP A 29 15.42 -7.10 12.18
CA TRP A 29 14.51 -8.15 12.64
C TRP A 29 14.09 -9.08 11.49
N ILE A 30 13.78 -8.52 10.32
CA ILE A 30 13.42 -9.30 9.12
C ILE A 30 14.59 -10.23 8.74
N GLU A 31 15.81 -9.70 8.71
CA GLU A 31 17.00 -10.46 8.33
C GLU A 31 17.26 -11.63 9.30
N LYS A 32 17.08 -11.39 10.60
CA LYS A 32 17.25 -12.43 11.63
C LYS A 32 16.18 -13.53 11.58
N ASN A 33 15.01 -13.20 11.04
CA ASN A 33 13.86 -14.12 11.02
C ASN A 33 13.50 -14.58 9.59
N PHE A 34 14.44 -14.49 8.63
CA PHE A 34 14.13 -14.72 7.21
C PHE A 34 13.51 -16.10 6.93
N ASN A 35 13.91 -17.14 7.67
CA ASN A 35 13.40 -18.50 7.47
C ASN A 35 11.88 -18.60 7.71
N SER A 36 11.35 -17.87 8.69
CA SER A 36 9.93 -17.85 9.01
C SER A 36 9.12 -16.86 8.16
N LEU A 37 9.81 -16.02 7.36
CA LEU A 37 9.20 -14.96 6.58
C LEU A 37 9.26 -15.18 5.07
N LYS A 38 9.54 -16.41 4.61
CA LYS A 38 9.69 -16.72 3.17
C LYS A 38 8.43 -16.40 2.36
N ASN A 39 7.26 -16.46 3.01
CA ASN A 39 5.96 -16.19 2.40
C ASN A 39 5.49 -14.73 2.60
N ILE A 40 6.34 -13.87 3.15
CA ILE A 40 6.00 -12.46 3.44
C ILE A 40 6.91 -11.53 2.64
N GLU A 41 6.34 -10.44 2.14
CA GLU A 41 7.09 -9.31 1.60
C GLU A 41 6.71 -8.06 2.39
N VAL A 42 7.71 -7.42 3.00
CA VAL A 42 7.49 -6.19 3.77
C VAL A 42 7.93 -4.99 2.92
N VAL A 43 7.03 -4.01 2.77
CA VAL A 43 7.29 -2.77 2.03
C VAL A 43 7.24 -1.62 3.02
N ILE A 44 8.25 -0.75 3.01
CA ILE A 44 8.29 0.43 3.87
C ILE A 44 8.18 1.67 2.98
N CYS A 45 7.14 2.49 3.24
CA CYS A 45 6.85 3.72 2.50
C CYS A 45 7.08 4.92 3.43
N PRO A 46 8.31 5.41 3.52
CA PRO A 46 8.65 6.58 4.33
C PRO A 46 8.32 7.89 3.59
N PRO A 47 8.33 9.04 4.27
CA PRO A 47 8.33 10.34 3.57
C PRO A 47 9.43 10.42 2.51
N PHE A 48 9.16 11.13 1.41
CA PHE A 48 10.09 11.27 0.28
C PHE A 48 11.50 11.69 0.72
N ILE A 49 11.60 12.62 1.70
CA ILE A 49 12.87 13.18 2.18
C ILE A 49 13.80 12.12 2.79
N TYR A 50 13.30 10.93 3.11
CA TYR A 50 14.13 9.86 3.69
C TYR A 50 14.45 8.75 2.68
N LEU A 51 13.79 8.71 1.52
CA LEU A 51 13.94 7.60 0.56
C LEU A 51 15.42 7.39 0.14
N GLU A 52 16.12 8.46 -0.25
CA GLU A 52 17.52 8.33 -0.66
C GLU A 52 18.39 7.75 0.45
N SER A 53 18.25 8.30 1.67
CA SER A 53 19.06 7.82 2.81
C SER A 53 18.77 6.34 3.11
N LEU A 54 17.49 5.95 3.08
CA LEU A 54 17.11 4.57 3.42
C LEU A 54 17.47 3.59 2.31
N SER A 55 17.43 4.01 1.03
CA SER A 55 17.79 3.14 -0.10
C SER A 55 19.25 2.64 -0.01
N LYS A 56 20.14 3.47 0.54
CA LYS A 56 21.55 3.13 0.69
C LYS A 56 21.74 1.88 1.56
N PHE A 57 20.87 1.65 2.56
CA PHE A 57 20.95 0.50 3.44
C PHE A 57 20.46 -0.80 2.80
N LEU A 58 19.77 -0.72 1.66
CA LEU A 58 19.27 -1.89 0.94
C LEU A 58 20.21 -2.35 -0.19
N LYS A 59 21.21 -1.54 -0.53
CA LYS A 59 22.17 -1.85 -1.61
C LYS A 59 23.23 -2.89 -1.19
N ALA A 60 23.47 -3.05 0.11
CA ALA A 60 24.42 -4.07 0.60
C ALA A 60 23.91 -5.47 0.27
N LYS A 61 24.77 -6.31 -0.30
CA LYS A 61 24.45 -7.65 -0.82
C LYS A 61 24.44 -8.77 0.25
N THR A 62 24.31 -8.44 1.51
CA THR A 62 24.67 -9.39 2.58
C THR A 62 23.53 -10.32 3.05
N TYR A 63 22.28 -10.16 2.59
CA TYR A 63 21.17 -10.92 3.19
C TYR A 63 20.13 -11.35 2.16
N ASN A 64 19.53 -12.51 2.42
CA ASN A 64 18.56 -13.15 1.51
C ASN A 64 17.16 -12.53 1.55
N LEU A 65 16.80 -11.86 2.63
CA LEU A 65 15.50 -11.22 2.79
C LEU A 65 15.67 -9.84 3.42
N LYS A 66 15.14 -8.82 2.78
CA LYS A 66 15.17 -7.45 3.27
C LYS A 66 13.87 -6.74 2.86
N PRO A 67 13.47 -5.71 3.61
CA PRO A 67 12.26 -4.96 3.22
C PRO A 67 12.47 -4.27 1.87
N LYS A 68 11.37 -4.02 1.17
CA LYS A 68 11.35 -3.25 -0.07
C LYS A 68 11.03 -1.79 0.26
N LEU A 69 11.46 -0.88 -0.59
CA LEU A 69 11.04 0.52 -0.49
C LEU A 69 9.82 0.77 -1.35
N GLY A 70 8.88 1.50 -0.76
CA GLY A 70 7.75 2.07 -1.46
C GLY A 70 7.74 3.58 -1.30
N ALA A 71 7.07 4.27 -2.20
CA ALA A 71 6.80 5.70 -2.09
C ALA A 71 5.34 5.89 -1.66
N GLN A 72 5.05 7.02 -1.01
CA GLN A 72 3.70 7.34 -0.54
C GLN A 72 2.81 7.95 -1.63
N ASP A 73 3.43 8.40 -2.73
CA ASP A 73 2.75 9.03 -3.87
C ASP A 73 3.76 9.18 -5.01
N LEU A 74 3.30 9.68 -6.16
CA LEU A 74 4.13 10.14 -7.27
C LEU A 74 3.36 11.15 -8.11
N PHE A 75 4.09 11.91 -8.93
CA PHE A 75 3.47 12.76 -9.95
C PHE A 75 3.49 12.02 -11.31
N TRP A 76 2.55 12.37 -12.18
CA TRP A 76 2.35 11.64 -13.43
C TRP A 76 3.28 12.06 -14.58
N GLU A 77 3.95 13.23 -14.47
CA GLU A 77 4.92 13.64 -15.47
C GLU A 77 6.32 13.16 -15.08
N GLU A 78 7.12 12.76 -16.06
CA GLU A 78 8.48 12.27 -15.80
C GLU A 78 9.46 13.39 -15.43
N LYS A 79 9.22 14.60 -15.96
CA LYS A 79 10.04 15.78 -15.72
C LYS A 79 9.26 17.03 -16.15
N GLY A 80 9.69 18.20 -15.71
CA GLY A 80 9.08 19.46 -16.14
C GLY A 80 9.00 20.49 -15.04
N ALA A 81 8.26 21.57 -15.33
CA ALA A 81 8.06 22.69 -14.40
C ALA A 81 6.91 22.40 -13.43
N PHE A 82 7.14 21.45 -12.51
CA PHE A 82 6.17 20.99 -11.51
C PHE A 82 6.82 21.07 -10.14
N THR A 83 6.98 22.29 -9.65
CA THR A 83 7.69 22.56 -8.40
C THR A 83 7.14 21.73 -7.24
N GLY A 84 7.99 20.95 -6.60
CA GLY A 84 7.64 20.14 -5.44
C GLY A 84 7.27 18.70 -5.77
N GLU A 85 7.04 18.36 -7.04
CA GLU A 85 6.58 17.02 -7.43
C GLU A 85 7.74 16.04 -7.63
N ILE A 86 7.44 14.76 -7.39
CA ILE A 86 8.40 13.65 -7.48
C ILE A 86 7.90 12.67 -8.54
N SER A 87 8.69 12.47 -9.60
CA SER A 87 8.29 11.60 -10.70
C SER A 87 8.54 10.12 -10.40
N SER A 88 7.81 9.25 -11.11
CA SER A 88 8.02 7.80 -11.05
C SER A 88 9.46 7.41 -11.42
N LYS A 89 10.08 8.13 -12.36
CA LYS A 89 11.44 7.88 -12.81
C LYS A 89 12.46 8.22 -11.70
N MET A 90 12.27 9.33 -10.96
CA MET A 90 13.10 9.65 -9.80
C MET A 90 13.02 8.55 -8.75
N LEU A 91 11.82 8.08 -8.46
CA LEU A 91 11.60 7.00 -7.48
C LEU A 91 12.30 5.71 -7.91
N LYS A 92 12.13 5.33 -9.18
CA LYS A 92 12.75 4.12 -9.72
C LYS A 92 14.28 4.17 -9.60
N ASN A 93 14.88 5.32 -9.88
CA ASN A 93 16.34 5.53 -9.79
C ASN A 93 16.85 5.39 -8.36
N LEU A 94 16.02 5.67 -7.36
CA LEU A 94 16.37 5.46 -5.95
C LEU A 94 16.23 3.99 -5.51
N GLY A 95 15.69 3.13 -6.38
CA GLY A 95 15.46 1.72 -6.03
C GLY A 95 14.11 1.47 -5.37
N VAL A 96 13.19 2.40 -5.48
CA VAL A 96 11.81 2.22 -5.02
C VAL A 96 11.14 1.18 -5.93
N GLU A 97 10.43 0.22 -5.34
CA GLU A 97 9.73 -0.85 -6.09
C GLU A 97 8.21 -0.66 -6.07
N TYR A 98 7.66 -0.05 -5.03
CA TYR A 98 6.22 0.09 -4.81
C TYR A 98 5.84 1.56 -4.72
N VAL A 99 4.58 1.87 -5.00
CA VAL A 99 4.07 3.24 -4.79
C VAL A 99 2.59 3.20 -4.42
N ILE A 100 2.23 3.90 -3.36
CA ILE A 100 0.82 4.08 -2.97
C ILE A 100 0.22 5.13 -3.90
N VAL A 101 -0.97 4.84 -4.46
CA VAL A 101 -1.67 5.75 -5.36
C VAL A 101 -3.12 5.88 -4.89
N GLY A 102 -3.59 7.11 -4.74
CA GLY A 102 -4.99 7.38 -4.41
C GLY A 102 -5.36 7.09 -2.96
N HIS A 103 -4.40 7.14 -2.02
CA HIS A 103 -4.67 6.98 -0.59
C HIS A 103 -5.78 7.92 -0.14
N SER A 104 -6.62 7.46 0.77
CA SER A 104 -7.80 8.22 1.24
C SER A 104 -7.46 9.63 1.70
N GLU A 105 -6.34 9.83 2.38
CA GLU A 105 -5.91 11.17 2.81
C GLU A 105 -5.68 12.09 1.61
N ARG A 106 -5.10 11.55 0.51
CA ARG A 106 -4.87 12.34 -0.69
C ARG A 106 -6.17 12.67 -1.42
N ARG A 107 -7.09 11.70 -1.49
CA ARG A 107 -8.42 11.94 -2.10
C ARG A 107 -9.23 12.99 -1.33
N HIS A 108 -9.33 12.84 -0.01
CA HIS A 108 -10.28 13.62 0.78
C HIS A 108 -9.71 14.90 1.38
N ILE A 109 -8.42 14.90 1.76
CA ILE A 109 -7.76 16.08 2.35
C ILE A 109 -7.09 16.93 1.25
N LEU A 110 -6.30 16.28 0.39
CA LEU A 110 -5.52 16.97 -0.65
C LEU A 110 -6.26 17.08 -1.99
N LYS A 111 -7.52 16.58 -2.03
CA LYS A 111 -8.44 16.74 -3.17
C LYS A 111 -7.96 16.14 -4.48
N GLU A 112 -7.21 15.03 -4.42
CA GLU A 112 -6.84 14.30 -5.63
C GLU A 112 -8.08 13.68 -6.28
N THR A 113 -8.26 13.97 -7.56
CA THR A 113 -9.38 13.46 -8.35
C THR A 113 -9.08 12.07 -8.90
N ASP A 114 -10.13 11.36 -9.30
CA ASP A 114 -9.96 10.04 -9.97
C ASP A 114 -9.12 10.17 -11.24
N GLU A 115 -9.21 11.31 -11.96
CA GLU A 115 -8.38 11.54 -13.15
C GLU A 115 -6.90 11.65 -12.79
N MET A 116 -6.55 12.41 -11.75
CA MET A 116 -5.17 12.52 -11.27
C MET A 116 -4.63 11.13 -10.88
N ILE A 117 -5.45 10.36 -10.18
CA ILE A 117 -5.09 9.00 -9.72
C ILE A 117 -4.86 8.08 -10.92
N ALA A 118 -5.69 8.16 -11.95
CA ALA A 118 -5.53 7.36 -13.16
C ALA A 118 -4.22 7.69 -13.88
N LYS A 119 -3.86 8.98 -13.97
CA LYS A 119 -2.57 9.43 -14.54
C LYS A 119 -1.39 8.91 -13.72
N LYS A 120 -1.48 9.00 -12.38
CA LYS A 120 -0.45 8.48 -11.47
C LYS A 120 -0.27 6.97 -11.63
N LEU A 121 -1.38 6.23 -11.71
CA LEU A 121 -1.36 4.78 -11.89
C LEU A 121 -0.63 4.42 -13.20
N LYS A 122 -0.98 5.09 -14.30
CA LYS A 122 -0.33 4.91 -15.59
C LYS A 122 1.17 5.16 -15.49
N ALA A 123 1.58 6.30 -14.91
CA ALA A 123 3.00 6.66 -14.78
C ALA A 123 3.79 5.64 -13.93
N ALA A 124 3.18 5.10 -12.86
CA ALA A 124 3.80 4.07 -12.05
C ALA A 124 4.08 2.81 -12.87
N ILE A 125 3.06 2.35 -13.62
CA ILE A 125 3.15 1.13 -14.42
C ILE A 125 4.21 1.28 -15.53
N GLU A 126 4.19 2.40 -16.25
CA GLU A 126 5.12 2.66 -17.35
C GLU A 126 6.58 2.67 -16.90
N ASN A 127 6.82 3.10 -15.66
CA ASN A 127 8.17 3.12 -15.07
C ASN A 127 8.45 1.89 -14.20
N LYS A 128 7.64 0.83 -14.36
CA LYS A 128 7.86 -0.49 -13.72
C LYS A 128 7.91 -0.42 -12.19
N LEU A 129 7.12 0.50 -11.61
CA LEU A 129 6.79 0.47 -10.20
C LEU A 129 5.57 -0.44 -10.01
N LYS A 130 5.41 -1.02 -8.85
CA LYS A 130 4.24 -1.81 -8.47
C LYS A 130 3.26 -0.89 -7.73
N PRO A 131 2.19 -0.44 -8.38
CA PRO A 131 1.27 0.47 -7.72
C PRO A 131 0.37 -0.26 -6.72
N ILE A 132 0.14 0.38 -5.58
CA ILE A 132 -0.84 -0.01 -4.57
C ILE A 132 -1.97 1.01 -4.68
N LEU A 133 -3.01 0.66 -5.44
CA LEU A 133 -4.16 1.54 -5.68
C LEU A 133 -5.12 1.46 -4.50
N CYS A 134 -5.29 2.58 -3.80
CA CYS A 134 -6.20 2.69 -2.68
C CYS A 134 -7.58 3.10 -3.15
N ILE A 135 -8.59 2.33 -2.73
CA ILE A 135 -10.01 2.60 -2.99
C ILE A 135 -10.80 2.36 -1.71
N GLY A 136 -11.86 3.14 -1.53
CA GLY A 136 -12.69 3.00 -0.35
C GLY A 136 -13.79 4.04 -0.27
N GLU A 137 -14.83 3.69 0.44
CA GLU A 137 -16.00 4.55 0.65
C GLU A 137 -15.90 5.32 1.96
N THR A 138 -16.51 6.49 1.96
CA THR A 138 -16.67 7.33 3.16
C THR A 138 -17.81 6.77 4.03
N GLU A 139 -17.88 7.23 5.28
CA GLU A 139 -18.95 6.86 6.21
C GLU A 139 -20.34 7.20 5.64
N LYS A 140 -20.47 8.36 5.01
CA LYS A 140 -21.72 8.80 4.38
C LYS A 140 -22.14 7.81 3.29
N GLU A 141 -21.22 7.50 2.38
CA GLU A 141 -21.48 6.57 1.28
C GLU A 141 -21.86 5.16 1.79
N ARG A 142 -21.20 4.70 2.87
CA ARG A 142 -21.54 3.42 3.49
C ARG A 142 -22.96 3.45 4.06
N LYS A 143 -23.31 4.48 4.82
CA LYS A 143 -24.66 4.64 5.40
C LYS A 143 -25.75 4.71 4.32
N GLU A 144 -25.42 5.25 3.15
CA GLU A 144 -26.33 5.33 2.00
C GLU A 144 -26.36 4.02 1.17
N GLY A 145 -25.66 2.96 1.59
CA GLY A 145 -25.62 1.69 0.87
C GLY A 145 -24.84 1.74 -0.45
N LYS A 146 -23.95 2.72 -0.61
CA LYS A 146 -23.24 2.97 -1.87
C LYS A 146 -21.85 2.35 -1.96
N THR A 147 -21.41 1.56 -0.97
CA THR A 147 -20.07 0.97 -0.91
C THR A 147 -19.64 0.37 -2.25
N PHE A 148 -20.38 -0.59 -2.76
CA PHE A 148 -19.99 -1.31 -3.99
C PHE A 148 -19.99 -0.40 -5.23
N LYS A 149 -20.93 0.55 -5.29
CA LYS A 149 -20.99 1.52 -6.39
C LYS A 149 -19.75 2.42 -6.39
N VAL A 150 -19.36 2.92 -5.21
CA VAL A 150 -18.17 3.78 -5.04
C VAL A 150 -16.90 3.02 -5.46
N LEU A 151 -16.70 1.81 -4.89
CA LEU A 151 -15.52 1.00 -5.19
C LEU A 151 -15.40 0.68 -6.68
N LYS A 152 -16.51 0.29 -7.31
CA LYS A 152 -16.53 -0.01 -8.75
C LYS A 152 -16.19 1.24 -9.58
N THR A 153 -16.73 2.40 -9.19
CA THR A 153 -16.49 3.67 -9.90
C THR A 153 -15.03 4.09 -9.78
N GLN A 154 -14.46 4.07 -8.56
CA GLN A 154 -13.06 4.41 -8.32
C GLN A 154 -12.14 3.48 -9.12
N LEU A 155 -12.42 2.18 -9.10
CA LEU A 155 -11.61 1.21 -9.83
C LEU A 155 -11.68 1.44 -11.34
N LYS A 156 -12.89 1.58 -11.90
CA LYS A 156 -13.06 1.84 -13.34
C LYS A 156 -12.32 3.09 -13.79
N LYS A 157 -12.46 4.18 -13.03
CA LYS A 157 -11.83 5.47 -13.38
C LYS A 157 -10.30 5.39 -13.29
N ALA A 158 -9.77 4.68 -12.30
CA ALA A 158 -8.32 4.52 -12.15
C ALA A 158 -7.70 3.76 -13.34
N LEU A 159 -8.45 2.86 -13.97
CA LEU A 159 -7.93 1.97 -15.02
C LEU A 159 -8.02 2.55 -16.45
N ILE A 160 -8.59 3.76 -16.63
CA ILE A 160 -8.95 4.26 -17.98
C ILE A 160 -7.75 4.55 -18.90
N TYR A 161 -6.56 4.80 -18.36
CA TYR A 161 -5.40 5.19 -19.16
C TYR A 161 -4.40 4.06 -19.40
N SER A 162 -4.74 2.83 -19.00
CA SER A 162 -3.82 1.69 -19.12
C SER A 162 -4.53 0.48 -19.71
N SER A 163 -3.82 -0.28 -20.52
CA SER A 163 -4.37 -1.51 -21.10
C SER A 163 -4.40 -2.65 -20.06
N THR A 164 -5.26 -3.63 -20.28
CA THR A 164 -5.44 -4.75 -19.36
C THR A 164 -4.15 -5.53 -19.07
N HIS A 165 -3.28 -5.65 -20.08
CA HIS A 165 -2.02 -6.39 -19.93
C HIS A 165 -1.03 -5.70 -18.97
N GLN A 166 -1.20 -4.40 -18.74
CA GLN A 166 -0.30 -3.63 -17.89
C GLN A 166 -0.59 -3.82 -16.39
N PHE A 167 -1.74 -4.40 -16.04
CA PHE A 167 -2.18 -4.52 -14.64
C PHE A 167 -1.71 -5.78 -13.93
N ILE A 168 -0.77 -6.52 -14.53
CA ILE A 168 -0.28 -7.79 -13.95
C ILE A 168 0.34 -7.61 -12.55
N ASN A 169 0.84 -6.42 -12.24
CA ASN A 169 1.42 -6.10 -10.94
C ASN A 169 0.57 -5.13 -10.10
N LEU A 170 -0.71 -4.94 -10.47
CA LEU A 170 -1.60 -4.05 -9.71
C LEU A 170 -1.94 -4.68 -8.37
N ILE A 171 -1.77 -3.90 -7.32
CA ILE A 171 -2.19 -4.27 -5.97
C ILE A 171 -3.31 -3.30 -5.59
N LEU A 172 -4.43 -3.84 -5.10
CA LEU A 172 -5.52 -3.01 -4.59
C LEU A 172 -5.46 -2.98 -3.07
N ALA A 173 -5.69 -1.81 -2.47
CA ALA A 173 -5.86 -1.68 -1.04
C ALA A 173 -7.27 -1.16 -0.76
N TYR A 174 -8.07 -1.96 -0.08
CA TYR A 174 -9.39 -1.53 0.38
C TYR A 174 -9.23 -0.70 1.65
N GLU A 175 -9.61 0.55 1.58
CA GLU A 175 -9.55 1.50 2.67
C GLU A 175 -10.97 1.93 3.07
N PRO A 176 -11.62 1.24 4.04
CA PRO A 176 -12.86 1.80 4.59
C PRO A 176 -12.51 3.11 5.29
N VAL A 177 -12.76 4.25 4.59
CA VAL A 177 -12.28 5.57 5.03
C VAL A 177 -12.75 5.90 6.46
N TRP A 178 -13.96 5.46 6.78
CA TRP A 178 -14.57 5.64 8.10
C TRP A 178 -13.85 4.87 9.23
N ALA A 179 -13.03 3.90 8.89
CA ALA A 179 -12.29 3.10 9.88
C ALA A 179 -10.82 3.55 10.05
N ILE A 180 -10.30 4.38 9.13
CA ILE A 180 -8.88 4.74 9.13
C ILE A 180 -8.54 5.67 10.29
N GLY A 181 -7.58 5.26 11.13
CA GLY A 181 -7.07 6.10 12.23
C GLY A 181 -8.03 6.26 13.39
N THR A 182 -9.19 5.60 13.38
CA THR A 182 -10.19 5.74 14.42
C THR A 182 -10.02 4.76 15.57
N GLY A 183 -9.24 3.71 15.37
CA GLY A 183 -9.16 2.60 16.31
C GLY A 183 -10.38 1.67 16.24
N ASN A 184 -11.34 1.96 15.35
CA ASN A 184 -12.56 1.18 15.17
C ASN A 184 -12.54 0.52 13.78
N PRO A 185 -11.93 -0.66 13.65
CA PRO A 185 -11.75 -1.29 12.34
C PRO A 185 -13.06 -1.81 11.75
N CYS A 186 -13.08 -1.98 10.42
CA CYS A 186 -14.16 -2.66 9.72
C CYS A 186 -14.21 -4.12 10.20
N LYS A 187 -15.39 -4.60 10.54
CA LYS A 187 -15.55 -6.00 10.97
C LYS A 187 -15.08 -6.95 9.85
N PRO A 188 -14.41 -8.07 10.22
CA PRO A 188 -13.95 -9.02 9.20
C PRO A 188 -15.06 -9.51 8.25
N GLU A 189 -16.28 -9.70 8.75
CA GLU A 189 -17.41 -10.15 7.92
C GLU A 189 -17.74 -9.13 6.83
N ASP A 190 -17.80 -7.84 7.19
CA ASP A 190 -18.08 -6.76 6.25
C ASP A 190 -16.93 -6.61 5.25
N ALA A 191 -15.68 -6.70 5.75
CA ALA A 191 -14.50 -6.65 4.88
C ALA A 191 -14.47 -7.82 3.89
N LYS A 192 -14.95 -9.00 4.29
CA LYS A 192 -15.04 -10.18 3.42
C LYS A 192 -16.02 -9.97 2.26
N GLU A 193 -17.15 -9.33 2.51
CA GLU A 193 -18.10 -9.00 1.43
C GLU A 193 -17.45 -8.09 0.38
N VAL A 194 -16.71 -7.08 0.85
CA VAL A 194 -15.97 -6.18 -0.04
C VAL A 194 -14.88 -6.92 -0.80
N LEU A 195 -14.14 -7.80 -0.12
CA LEU A 195 -13.09 -8.62 -0.75
C LEU A 195 -13.66 -9.45 -1.92
N ILE A 196 -14.76 -10.15 -1.69
CA ILE A 196 -15.42 -10.98 -2.71
C ILE A 196 -15.85 -10.11 -3.88
N PHE A 197 -16.49 -8.96 -3.60
CA PHE A 197 -16.91 -8.01 -4.63
C PHE A 197 -15.74 -7.51 -5.46
N LEU A 198 -14.64 -7.13 -4.80
CA LEU A 198 -13.46 -6.59 -5.49
C LEU A 198 -12.78 -7.66 -6.35
N LYS A 199 -12.63 -8.89 -5.85
CA LYS A 199 -12.06 -10.00 -6.64
C LYS A 199 -12.85 -10.20 -7.94
N LYS A 200 -14.17 -10.26 -7.84
CA LYS A 200 -15.07 -10.42 -9.00
C LYS A 200 -14.97 -9.22 -9.96
N THR A 201 -15.05 -8.00 -9.41
CA THR A 201 -15.06 -6.77 -10.22
C THR A 201 -13.72 -6.58 -10.94
N THR A 202 -12.61 -6.83 -10.26
CA THR A 202 -11.28 -6.68 -10.86
C THR A 202 -11.09 -7.72 -11.99
N HIS A 203 -11.49 -8.96 -11.73
CA HIS A 203 -11.44 -10.01 -12.77
C HIS A 203 -12.20 -9.58 -14.04
N LEU A 204 -13.41 -9.03 -13.87
CA LEU A 204 -14.23 -8.58 -15.00
C LEU A 204 -13.62 -7.38 -15.75
N LEU A 205 -12.90 -6.50 -15.04
CA LEU A 205 -12.36 -5.28 -15.65
C LEU A 205 -11.00 -5.48 -16.32
N ILE A 206 -10.15 -6.33 -15.77
CA ILE A 206 -8.79 -6.50 -16.29
C ILE A 206 -8.49 -7.92 -16.77
N ASN A 207 -9.48 -8.79 -16.75
CA ASN A 207 -9.39 -10.19 -17.19
C ASN A 207 -8.17 -10.92 -16.57
N SER A 208 -7.96 -10.69 -15.26
CA SER A 208 -6.86 -11.30 -14.52
C SER A 208 -7.30 -11.60 -13.10
N SER A 209 -6.87 -12.74 -12.59
CA SER A 209 -7.04 -13.11 -11.17
C SER A 209 -5.70 -12.98 -10.41
N ALA A 210 -4.66 -12.51 -11.07
CA ALA A 210 -3.30 -12.46 -10.51
C ALA A 210 -2.97 -11.17 -9.77
N HIS A 211 -3.99 -10.42 -9.32
CA HIS A 211 -3.78 -9.21 -8.52
C HIS A 211 -3.95 -9.53 -7.03
N GLN A 212 -3.31 -8.71 -6.20
CA GLN A 212 -3.38 -8.86 -4.75
C GLN A 212 -4.31 -7.82 -4.15
N LEU A 213 -5.03 -8.22 -3.10
CA LEU A 213 -5.96 -7.35 -2.36
C LEU A 213 -5.48 -7.21 -0.92
N LEU A 214 -5.18 -5.98 -0.52
CA LEU A 214 -4.77 -5.64 0.83
C LEU A 214 -5.93 -5.00 1.60
N TYR A 215 -5.97 -5.24 2.90
CA TYR A 215 -6.86 -4.50 3.79
C TYR A 215 -6.10 -3.30 4.37
N GLY A 216 -6.68 -2.09 4.25
CA GLY A 216 -6.05 -0.82 4.64
C GLY A 216 -6.84 0.00 5.65
N GLY A 217 -7.71 -0.62 6.43
CA GLY A 217 -8.36 0.06 7.55
C GLY A 217 -7.46 0.14 8.77
N SER A 218 -8.04 0.29 9.96
CA SER A 218 -7.27 0.34 11.21
C SER A 218 -6.74 -1.06 11.56
N VAL A 219 -5.46 -1.29 11.26
CA VAL A 219 -4.78 -2.58 11.49
C VAL A 219 -3.88 -2.49 12.71
N ASN A 220 -3.92 -3.51 13.55
CA ASN A 220 -3.03 -3.70 14.69
C ASN A 220 -2.68 -5.20 14.83
N SER A 221 -1.84 -5.55 15.80
CA SER A 221 -1.38 -6.93 15.99
C SER A 221 -2.50 -7.89 16.42
N GLN A 222 -3.57 -7.36 17.01
CA GLN A 222 -4.71 -8.17 17.47
C GLN A 222 -5.63 -8.58 16.32
N ASN A 223 -5.83 -7.70 15.32
CA ASN A 223 -6.78 -7.93 14.23
C ASN A 223 -6.15 -8.33 12.88
N ALA A 224 -4.84 -8.15 12.70
CA ALA A 224 -4.14 -8.41 11.44
C ALA A 224 -4.42 -9.80 10.88
N LYS A 225 -4.35 -10.82 11.75
CA LYS A 225 -4.56 -12.23 11.37
C LYS A 225 -5.96 -12.49 10.83
N ASP A 226 -6.97 -11.79 11.34
CA ASP A 226 -8.36 -12.02 10.94
C ASP A 226 -8.59 -11.60 9.48
N TYR A 227 -8.01 -10.47 9.05
CA TYR A 227 -8.12 -10.04 7.64
C TYR A 227 -7.41 -11.01 6.69
N ILE A 228 -6.29 -11.57 7.11
CA ILE A 228 -5.59 -12.58 6.30
C ILE A 228 -6.44 -13.87 6.21
N LYS A 229 -7.02 -14.32 7.31
CA LYS A 229 -7.86 -15.53 7.35
C LYS A 229 -9.08 -15.43 6.45
N ILE A 230 -9.68 -14.25 6.31
CA ILE A 230 -10.86 -14.10 5.45
C ILE A 230 -10.47 -13.96 3.96
N GLY A 231 -9.16 -13.89 3.64
CA GLY A 231 -8.69 -14.02 2.28
C GLY A 231 -7.99 -12.80 1.67
N PHE A 232 -7.69 -11.76 2.46
CA PHE A 232 -6.83 -10.68 1.98
C PHE A 232 -5.39 -11.19 1.80
N ASP A 233 -4.72 -10.69 0.77
CA ASP A 233 -3.36 -11.08 0.41
C ASP A 233 -2.30 -10.27 1.17
N GLY A 234 -2.73 -9.37 2.06
CA GLY A 234 -1.82 -8.54 2.84
C GLY A 234 -2.53 -7.37 3.49
N LEU A 235 -1.71 -6.44 3.98
CA LEU A 235 -2.18 -5.33 4.81
C LEU A 235 -1.47 -4.03 4.42
N LEU A 236 -2.21 -2.92 4.44
CA LEU A 236 -1.65 -1.56 4.35
C LEU A 236 -1.79 -0.93 5.73
N VAL A 237 -0.67 -0.79 6.43
CA VAL A 237 -0.62 -0.44 7.85
C VAL A 237 -0.15 1.01 8.01
N GLY A 238 -0.96 1.84 8.64
CA GLY A 238 -0.62 3.25 8.93
C GLY A 238 0.13 3.40 10.25
N GLY A 239 -0.45 4.13 11.21
CA GLY A 239 0.17 4.50 12.48
C GLY A 239 0.84 3.35 13.26
N ALA A 240 0.25 2.17 13.25
CA ALA A 240 0.83 0.99 13.92
C ALA A 240 2.23 0.64 13.38
N SER A 241 2.53 1.00 12.12
CA SER A 241 3.84 0.73 11.51
C SER A 241 4.96 1.63 12.05
N LEU A 242 4.61 2.68 12.78
CA LEU A 242 5.58 3.59 13.40
C LEU A 242 6.06 3.06 14.76
N ASN A 243 5.37 2.08 15.33
CA ASN A 243 5.81 1.39 16.55
C ASN A 243 6.47 0.06 16.14
N LYS A 244 7.77 -0.04 16.36
CA LYS A 244 8.56 -1.23 15.99
C LYS A 244 7.93 -2.53 16.52
N LYS A 245 7.58 -2.56 17.82
CA LYS A 245 7.06 -3.78 18.45
C LYS A 245 5.73 -4.19 17.81
N GLU A 246 4.84 -3.23 17.68
CA GLU A 246 3.50 -3.45 17.10
C GLU A 246 3.61 -3.93 15.65
N PHE A 247 4.46 -3.29 14.84
CA PHE A 247 4.62 -3.67 13.43
C PHE A 247 5.21 -5.07 13.29
N ILE A 248 6.19 -5.42 14.13
CA ILE A 248 6.77 -6.77 14.14
C ILE A 248 5.69 -7.82 14.48
N GLU A 249 4.85 -7.54 15.48
CA GLU A 249 3.76 -8.47 15.83
C GLU A 249 2.73 -8.61 14.71
N ILE A 250 2.44 -7.54 13.97
CA ILE A 250 1.61 -7.60 12.76
C ILE A 250 2.25 -8.54 11.72
N ILE A 251 3.55 -8.39 11.47
CA ILE A 251 4.28 -9.26 10.51
C ILE A 251 4.21 -10.73 10.96
N LYS A 252 4.47 -11.01 12.25
CA LYS A 252 4.41 -12.37 12.80
C LYS A 252 3.03 -12.98 12.64
N SER A 253 2.00 -12.27 13.07
CA SER A 253 0.62 -12.78 13.04
C SER A 253 0.18 -13.07 11.60
N THR A 254 0.63 -12.24 10.65
CA THR A 254 0.36 -12.44 9.22
C THR A 254 1.10 -13.67 8.67
N SER A 255 2.34 -13.90 9.11
CA SER A 255 3.13 -15.03 8.60
C SER A 255 2.56 -16.39 9.06
N LEU A 256 1.89 -16.40 10.21
CA LEU A 256 1.31 -17.61 10.81
C LEU A 256 -0.16 -17.86 10.41
N ALA A 257 -0.80 -16.92 9.73
CA ALA A 257 -2.18 -17.06 9.28
C ALA A 257 -2.26 -17.87 7.97
#